data_b307555fb5e644e8234cab66539d0c37
#
_entry.id   b307555fb5e644e8234cab66539d0c37
#
_cell.length_a   1.000
_cell.length_b   1.000
_cell.length_c   1.000
_cell.angle_alpha   90.00
_cell.angle_beta   90.00
_cell.angle_gamma   90.00
#
_symmetry.space_group_name_H-M   'P 1'
#
loop_
_entity.id
_entity.type
_entity.pdbx_description
1 polymer ?
#
loop_
_entity_poly.entity_id
_entity_poly.type
_entity_poly.pdbx_seq_one_letter_code
_entity_poly.pdbx_strand_id
1 'polypeptide(L)'
;DGPDTVYTNILLDFLEKEQIPAAFFMVAGSARKHPGIVERMRKSGYQVGIHSLSHESAMLSGPGRTGRDVKESKKIMEKMDIAVKWYRPPWGHLNLASLFWIRKLHLNLVFWDVMAQDWSAKETPDSICNKILRRVFPGAVICLHDGRGENGAPGRTIEALKKAIPLLKAQGYEFRRIEEKYGTAGESEID
;
A
#
# COMPACT_ATOMS: atom_id res chain seq x y z
N ASP A 1 1.23 4.35 3.17
CA ASP A 1 2.04 5.42 3.79
C ASP A 1 2.34 5.19 5.28
N GLY A 2 1.64 4.26 5.89
CA GLY A 2 1.78 3.89 7.30
C GLY A 2 3.09 3.14 7.61
N PRO A 3 3.09 2.49 8.78
CA PRO A 3 1.97 2.42 9.71
C PRO A 3 1.78 3.71 10.52
N ASP A 4 0.53 4.01 10.85
CA ASP A 4 0.12 5.04 11.80
C ASP A 4 -0.28 4.38 13.13
N THR A 5 0.02 5.04 14.26
CA THR A 5 -0.21 4.45 15.59
C THR A 5 -1.67 4.31 15.99
N VAL A 6 -2.52 5.18 15.45
CA VAL A 6 -3.96 5.21 15.75
C VAL A 6 -4.75 4.51 14.66
N TYR A 7 -4.65 5.03 13.44
CA TYR A 7 -5.56 4.66 12.37
C TYR A 7 -5.28 3.28 11.75
N THR A 8 -4.02 2.87 11.66
CA THR A 8 -3.70 1.56 11.05
C THR A 8 -4.33 0.41 11.84
N ASN A 9 -4.31 0.46 13.18
CA ASN A 9 -4.96 -0.58 13.99
C ASN A 9 -6.48 -0.59 13.81
N ILE A 10 -7.13 0.58 13.75
CA ILE A 10 -8.57 0.68 13.53
C ILE A 10 -8.95 0.13 12.15
N LEU A 11 -8.12 0.42 11.13
CA LEU A 11 -8.29 -0.13 9.79
C LEU A 11 -8.16 -1.65 9.78
N LEU A 12 -7.16 -2.20 10.47
CA LEU A 12 -6.96 -3.65 10.57
C LEU A 12 -8.15 -4.34 11.24
N ASP A 13 -8.65 -3.80 12.38
CA ASP A 13 -9.86 -4.32 13.04
C ASP A 13 -11.04 -4.41 12.09
N PHE A 14 -11.25 -3.35 11.29
CA PHE A 14 -12.33 -3.28 10.31
C PHE A 14 -12.14 -4.30 9.17
N LEU A 15 -10.96 -4.36 8.57
CA LEU A 15 -10.67 -5.28 7.47
C LEU A 15 -10.74 -6.76 7.90
N GLU A 16 -10.26 -7.08 9.11
CA GLU A 16 -10.35 -8.41 9.71
C GLU A 16 -11.81 -8.83 9.92
N LYS A 17 -12.62 -7.94 10.51
CA LYS A 17 -14.05 -8.16 10.71
C LYS A 17 -14.79 -8.42 9.40
N GLU A 18 -14.49 -7.65 8.37
CA GLU A 18 -15.14 -7.73 7.05
C GLU A 18 -14.52 -8.81 6.15
N GLN A 19 -13.44 -9.46 6.59
CA GLN A 19 -12.68 -10.46 5.84
C GLN A 19 -12.17 -9.93 4.48
N ILE A 20 -11.68 -8.69 4.47
CA ILE A 20 -11.18 -8.03 3.27
C ILE A 20 -9.67 -8.21 3.16
N PRO A 21 -9.15 -8.88 2.13
CA PRO A 21 -7.72 -8.92 1.86
C PRO A 21 -7.22 -7.53 1.46
N ALA A 22 -6.03 -7.18 1.94
CA ALA A 22 -5.38 -5.93 1.60
C ALA A 22 -3.86 -6.08 1.54
N ALA A 23 -3.22 -5.16 0.82
CA ALA A 23 -1.77 -5.03 0.79
C ALA A 23 -1.36 -3.67 1.36
N PHE A 24 -0.45 -3.70 2.33
CA PHE A 24 0.05 -2.51 3.01
C PHE A 24 1.44 -2.16 2.50
N PHE A 25 1.56 -1.02 1.82
CA PHE A 25 2.84 -0.49 1.34
C PHE A 25 3.37 0.51 2.35
N MET A 26 4.39 0.11 3.11
CA MET A 26 4.87 0.87 4.26
C MET A 26 6.08 1.70 3.95
N VAL A 27 6.12 2.89 4.51
CA VAL A 27 7.35 3.67 4.64
C VAL A 27 8.24 2.96 5.66
N ALA A 28 9.37 2.39 5.21
CA ALA A 28 10.19 1.52 6.03
C ALA A 28 10.72 2.19 7.30
N GLY A 29 11.00 3.50 7.24
CA GLY A 29 11.36 4.30 8.42
C GLY A 29 10.27 4.37 9.46
N SER A 30 8.99 4.40 9.05
CA SER A 30 7.83 4.35 9.94
C SER A 30 7.60 2.93 10.47
N ALA A 31 7.69 1.92 9.60
CA ALA A 31 7.57 0.52 9.98
C ALA A 31 8.58 0.14 11.09
N ARG A 32 9.83 0.60 10.97
CA ARG A 32 10.87 0.39 11.99
C ARG A 32 10.53 0.99 13.36
N LYS A 33 9.78 2.08 13.38
CA LYS A 33 9.34 2.72 14.64
C LYS A 33 8.15 2.01 15.29
N HIS A 34 7.37 1.25 14.51
CA HIS A 34 6.14 0.61 14.94
C HIS A 34 6.11 -0.89 14.58
N PRO A 35 7.10 -1.68 15.02
CA PRO A 35 7.25 -3.08 14.62
C PRO A 35 6.06 -3.95 15.04
N GLY A 36 5.39 -3.62 16.15
CA GLY A 36 4.22 -4.37 16.61
C GLY A 36 3.03 -4.29 15.65
N ILE A 37 2.83 -3.16 14.96
CA ILE A 37 1.77 -3.02 13.96
C ILE A 37 2.11 -3.85 12.72
N VAL A 38 3.37 -3.82 12.29
CA VAL A 38 3.86 -4.63 11.16
C VAL A 38 3.70 -6.12 11.42
N GLU A 39 4.06 -6.54 12.64
CA GLU A 39 3.91 -7.93 13.07
C GLU A 39 2.43 -8.36 13.11
N ARG A 40 1.51 -7.48 13.56
CA ARG A 40 0.08 -7.73 13.49
C ARG A 40 -0.37 -7.97 12.05
N MET A 41 0.01 -7.08 11.11
CA MET A 41 -0.34 -7.25 9.71
C MET A 41 0.14 -8.60 9.16
N ARG A 42 1.38 -9.00 9.47
CA ARG A 42 1.95 -10.27 9.06
C ARG A 42 1.16 -11.46 9.63
N LYS A 43 0.87 -11.45 10.93
CA LYS A 43 0.11 -12.52 11.62
C LYS A 43 -1.32 -12.65 11.09
N SER A 44 -1.95 -11.54 10.77
CA SER A 44 -3.29 -11.51 10.17
C SER A 44 -3.30 -11.87 8.66
N GLY A 45 -2.14 -12.22 8.09
CA GLY A 45 -2.03 -12.67 6.70
C GLY A 45 -2.13 -11.57 5.66
N TYR A 46 -2.02 -10.30 6.04
CA TYR A 46 -1.96 -9.19 5.09
C TYR A 46 -0.63 -9.17 4.33
N GLN A 47 -0.70 -8.77 3.08
CA GLN A 47 0.50 -8.57 2.28
C GLN A 47 1.18 -7.27 2.67
N VAL A 48 2.49 -7.32 2.89
CA VAL A 48 3.29 -6.17 3.26
C VAL A 48 4.33 -5.90 2.18
N GLY A 49 4.33 -4.68 1.67
CA GLY A 49 5.28 -4.19 0.67
C GLY A 49 6.02 -2.95 1.14
N ILE A 50 6.99 -2.51 0.35
CA ILE A 50 7.80 -1.31 0.59
C ILE A 50 7.20 -0.11 -0.13
N HIS A 51 7.18 1.03 0.55
CA HIS A 51 6.83 2.35 0.01
C HIS A 51 7.94 3.37 0.28
N SER A 52 9.19 3.07 -0.08
CA SER A 52 10.40 3.81 0.22
C SER A 52 10.83 3.84 1.70
N LEU A 53 11.96 4.46 1.97
CA LEU A 53 12.52 4.61 3.32
C LEU A 53 11.86 5.76 4.08
N SER A 54 11.64 6.90 3.42
CA SER A 54 11.18 8.16 4.02
C SER A 54 10.09 8.87 3.20
N HIS A 55 9.48 8.18 2.23
CA HIS A 55 8.48 8.73 1.32
C HIS A 55 9.03 9.89 0.48
N GLU A 56 10.21 9.71 -0.10
CA GLU A 56 10.81 10.68 -1.01
C GLU A 56 10.54 10.31 -2.48
N SER A 57 10.40 11.34 -3.32
CA SER A 57 10.20 11.15 -4.75
C SER A 57 11.50 10.72 -5.43
N ALA A 58 11.47 9.60 -6.14
CA ALA A 58 12.60 9.16 -6.94
C ALA A 58 12.96 10.15 -8.06
N MET A 59 12.00 10.91 -8.58
CA MET A 59 12.24 11.94 -9.60
C MET A 59 13.10 13.10 -9.09
N LEU A 60 13.02 13.39 -7.79
CA LEU A 60 13.79 14.46 -7.13
C LEU A 60 15.06 13.95 -6.46
N SER A 61 15.33 12.65 -6.54
CA SER A 61 16.46 12.00 -5.88
C SER A 61 17.51 11.56 -6.90
N GLY A 62 18.79 11.82 -6.59
CA GLY A 62 19.90 11.31 -7.40
C GLY A 62 20.04 9.77 -7.31
N PRO A 63 20.71 9.13 -8.28
CA PRO A 63 20.78 7.68 -8.41
C PRO A 63 21.29 6.95 -7.15
N GLY A 64 22.30 7.49 -6.48
CA GLY A 64 22.88 6.92 -5.26
C GLY A 64 21.91 6.96 -4.07
N ARG A 65 21.13 8.04 -3.93
CA ARG A 65 20.11 8.19 -2.88
C ARG A 65 18.96 7.23 -3.11
N THR A 66 18.46 7.16 -4.34
CA THR A 66 17.40 6.23 -4.74
C THR A 66 17.80 4.77 -4.48
N GLY A 67 19.01 4.36 -4.88
CA GLY A 67 19.48 3.01 -4.65
C GLY A 67 19.64 2.66 -3.17
N ARG A 68 20.07 3.63 -2.35
CA ARG A 68 20.15 3.47 -0.91
C ARG A 68 18.77 3.31 -0.29
N ASP A 69 17.82 4.13 -0.69
CA ASP A 69 16.43 4.09 -0.22
C ASP A 69 15.82 2.70 -0.41
N VAL A 70 15.85 2.14 -1.62
CA VAL A 70 15.26 0.82 -1.91
C VAL A 70 15.95 -0.30 -1.11
N LYS A 71 17.30 -0.27 -1.04
CA LYS A 71 18.07 -1.28 -0.30
C LYS A 71 17.82 -1.25 1.21
N GLU A 72 17.89 -0.08 1.81
CA GLU A 72 17.67 0.05 3.26
C GLU A 72 16.21 -0.24 3.63
N SER A 73 15.26 0.14 2.80
CA SER A 73 13.85 -0.21 3.00
C SER A 73 13.67 -1.73 3.06
N LYS A 74 14.22 -2.47 2.08
CA LYS A 74 14.15 -3.93 2.06
C LYS A 74 14.81 -4.54 3.29
N LYS A 75 16.02 -4.12 3.63
CA LYS A 75 16.77 -4.59 4.80
C LYS A 75 16.02 -4.36 6.13
N ILE A 76 15.34 -3.22 6.28
CA ILE A 76 14.54 -2.93 7.47
C ILE A 76 13.38 -3.92 7.58
N MET A 77 12.66 -4.18 6.51
CA MET A 77 11.54 -5.10 6.50
C MET A 77 11.98 -6.55 6.73
N GLU A 78 13.07 -6.99 6.12
CA GLU A 78 13.64 -8.33 6.32
C GLU A 78 14.06 -8.57 7.78
N LYS A 79 14.57 -7.54 8.48
CA LYS A 79 14.88 -7.63 9.92
C LYS A 79 13.64 -7.80 10.81
N MET A 80 12.45 -7.59 10.28
CA MET A 80 11.17 -7.83 10.93
C MET A 80 10.48 -9.10 10.43
N ASP A 81 11.23 -10.02 9.83
CA ASP A 81 10.75 -11.27 9.25
C ASP A 81 9.66 -11.08 8.16
N ILE A 82 9.71 -9.96 7.45
CA ILE A 82 8.86 -9.71 6.30
C ILE A 82 9.59 -10.10 5.01
N ALA A 83 9.13 -11.17 4.37
CA ALA A 83 9.59 -11.55 3.04
C ALA A 83 9.04 -10.55 2.00
N VAL A 84 9.79 -9.51 1.70
CA VAL A 84 9.33 -8.43 0.83
C VAL A 84 9.41 -8.83 -0.64
N LYS A 85 8.27 -8.84 -1.30
CA LYS A 85 8.16 -9.10 -2.75
C LYS A 85 7.64 -7.89 -3.54
N TRP A 86 7.08 -6.88 -2.86
CA TRP A 86 6.30 -5.82 -3.47
C TRP A 86 6.87 -4.44 -3.18
N TYR A 87 6.91 -3.60 -4.19
CA TYR A 87 7.33 -2.19 -4.08
C TYR A 87 6.30 -1.29 -4.75
N ARG A 88 5.82 -0.27 -4.05
CA ARG A 88 5.01 0.81 -4.60
C ARG A 88 5.79 2.12 -4.50
N PRO A 89 6.12 2.78 -5.63
CA PRO A 89 6.86 4.03 -5.56
C PRO A 89 5.99 5.17 -5.02
N PRO A 90 6.53 6.04 -4.15
CA PRO A 90 5.84 7.26 -3.74
C PRO A 90 5.40 8.09 -4.95
N TRP A 91 4.15 8.55 -4.95
CA TRP A 91 3.48 9.26 -6.07
C TRP A 91 3.51 8.53 -7.41
N GLY A 92 3.91 7.28 -7.46
CA GLY A 92 4.16 6.57 -8.72
C GLY A 92 5.46 6.98 -9.42
N HIS A 93 6.33 7.74 -8.77
CA HIS A 93 7.55 8.29 -9.36
C HIS A 93 8.70 7.28 -9.36
N LEU A 94 9.28 7.07 -10.53
CA LEU A 94 10.43 6.20 -10.76
C LEU A 94 11.54 6.96 -11.50
N ASN A 95 12.79 6.50 -11.32
CA ASN A 95 13.93 6.84 -12.16
C ASN A 95 14.71 5.56 -12.53
N LEU A 96 15.68 5.67 -13.41
CA LEU A 96 16.46 4.50 -13.87
C LEU A 96 17.13 3.74 -12.72
N ALA A 97 17.60 4.45 -11.70
CA ALA A 97 18.22 3.82 -10.53
C ALA A 97 17.19 3.04 -9.69
N SER A 98 15.96 3.56 -9.51
CA SER A 98 14.92 2.82 -8.82
C SER A 98 14.56 1.55 -9.58
N LEU A 99 14.37 1.61 -10.90
CA LEU A 99 14.08 0.44 -11.74
C LEU A 99 15.20 -0.61 -11.65
N PHE A 100 16.46 -0.16 -11.74
CA PHE A 100 17.61 -1.07 -11.59
C PHE A 100 17.60 -1.81 -10.25
N TRP A 101 17.41 -1.09 -9.14
CA TRP A 101 17.45 -1.70 -7.81
C TRP A 101 16.22 -2.54 -7.50
N ILE A 102 15.04 -2.15 -7.94
CA ILE A 102 13.80 -2.92 -7.83
C ILE A 102 14.00 -4.28 -8.52
N ARG A 103 14.50 -4.27 -9.77
CA ARG A 103 14.81 -5.50 -10.51
C ARG A 103 15.90 -6.33 -9.84
N LYS A 104 17.02 -5.71 -9.44
CA LYS A 104 18.15 -6.40 -8.80
C LYS A 104 17.77 -7.05 -7.46
N LEU A 105 16.81 -6.49 -6.74
CA LEU A 105 16.33 -7.01 -5.46
C LEU A 105 15.09 -7.90 -5.60
N HIS A 106 14.72 -8.27 -6.82
CA HIS A 106 13.57 -9.11 -7.15
C HIS A 106 12.26 -8.61 -6.54
N LEU A 107 12.03 -7.29 -6.62
CA LEU A 107 10.80 -6.65 -6.17
C LEU A 107 9.85 -6.43 -7.34
N ASN A 108 8.57 -6.72 -7.15
CA ASN A 108 7.53 -6.45 -8.13
C ASN A 108 6.95 -5.06 -7.91
N LEU A 109 6.79 -4.30 -8.99
CA LEU A 109 6.14 -3.00 -8.95
C LEU A 109 4.63 -3.16 -8.86
N VAL A 110 4.02 -2.41 -7.95
CA VAL A 110 2.57 -2.32 -7.83
C VAL A 110 2.14 -0.87 -7.92
N PHE A 111 1.34 -0.57 -8.93
CA PHE A 111 0.66 0.71 -9.08
C PHE A 111 -0.81 0.58 -8.66
N TRP A 112 -1.64 1.50 -9.11
CA TRP A 112 -3.06 1.53 -8.82
C TRP A 112 -3.86 2.00 -10.04
N ASP A 113 -5.13 1.60 -10.06
CA ASP A 113 -6.07 1.97 -11.10
C ASP A 113 -7.03 3.06 -10.58
N VAL A 114 -7.38 2.98 -9.30
CA VAL A 114 -8.35 3.88 -8.66
C VAL A 114 -7.70 4.62 -7.49
N MET A 115 -7.80 5.94 -7.51
CA MET A 115 -7.34 6.83 -6.46
C MET A 115 -8.47 7.79 -6.07
N ALA A 116 -8.80 7.85 -4.77
CA ALA A 116 -9.88 8.68 -4.26
C ALA A 116 -9.40 10.04 -3.72
N GLN A 117 -8.09 10.29 -3.69
CA GLN A 117 -7.49 11.50 -3.10
C GLN A 117 -7.78 11.65 -1.60
N ASP A 118 -7.92 10.55 -0.92
CA ASP A 118 -8.35 10.44 0.47
C ASP A 118 -7.45 11.16 1.48
N TRP A 119 -6.20 11.48 1.09
CA TRP A 119 -5.27 12.28 1.90
C TRP A 119 -5.62 13.77 2.00
N SER A 120 -6.47 14.30 1.12
CA SER A 120 -6.77 15.72 1.05
C SER A 120 -7.76 16.15 2.12
N ALA A 121 -7.53 17.33 2.74
CA ALA A 121 -8.46 17.94 3.70
C ALA A 121 -9.84 18.26 3.10
N LYS A 122 -9.92 18.39 1.76
CA LYS A 122 -11.16 18.71 1.05
C LYS A 122 -12.09 17.50 0.90
N GLU A 123 -11.59 16.29 1.11
CA GLU A 123 -12.36 15.08 0.93
C GLU A 123 -13.16 14.72 2.19
N THR A 124 -14.39 14.27 1.97
CA THR A 124 -15.27 13.70 2.99
C THR A 124 -15.36 12.18 2.82
N PRO A 125 -15.82 11.42 3.84
CA PRO A 125 -16.06 9.99 3.67
C PRO A 125 -17.01 9.68 2.48
N ASP A 126 -18.02 10.50 2.26
CA ASP A 126 -18.95 10.32 1.14
C ASP A 126 -18.31 10.61 -0.21
N SER A 127 -17.50 11.66 -0.31
CA SER A 127 -16.78 11.97 -1.56
C SER A 127 -15.77 10.88 -1.93
N ILE A 128 -15.03 10.35 -0.94
CA ILE A 128 -14.10 9.24 -1.13
C ILE A 128 -14.86 7.98 -1.59
N CYS A 129 -15.94 7.61 -0.88
CA CYS A 129 -16.80 6.48 -1.24
C CYS A 129 -17.32 6.61 -2.67
N ASN A 130 -17.90 7.76 -3.02
CA ASN A 130 -18.43 8.01 -4.37
C ASN A 130 -17.34 7.93 -5.45
N LYS A 131 -16.12 8.43 -5.19
CA LYS A 131 -15.01 8.31 -6.13
C LYS A 131 -14.61 6.87 -6.36
N ILE A 132 -14.55 6.05 -5.30
CA ILE A 132 -14.30 4.62 -5.41
C ILE A 132 -15.36 3.96 -6.29
N LEU A 133 -16.63 4.11 -5.95
CA LEU A 133 -17.73 3.46 -6.65
C LEU A 133 -17.84 3.85 -8.13
N ARG A 134 -17.53 5.10 -8.48
CA ARG A 134 -17.57 5.57 -9.87
C ARG A 134 -16.39 5.13 -10.73
N ARG A 135 -15.25 4.78 -10.13
CA ARG A 135 -14.00 4.50 -10.85
C ARG A 135 -13.62 3.04 -10.85
N VAL A 136 -14.20 2.26 -9.94
CA VAL A 136 -13.87 0.84 -9.84
C VAL A 136 -14.36 0.07 -11.06
N PHE A 137 -13.57 -0.93 -11.47
CA PHE A 137 -13.90 -1.90 -12.49
C PHE A 137 -13.31 -3.27 -12.09
N PRO A 138 -13.77 -4.39 -12.69
CA PRO A 138 -13.23 -5.70 -12.37
C PRO A 138 -11.70 -5.78 -12.56
N GLY A 139 -11.00 -6.22 -11.51
CA GLY A 139 -9.54 -6.28 -11.48
C GLY A 139 -8.83 -4.98 -11.10
N ALA A 140 -9.55 -3.90 -10.75
CA ALA A 140 -8.94 -2.64 -10.33
C ALA A 140 -8.21 -2.76 -8.98
N VAL A 141 -7.06 -2.10 -8.88
CA VAL A 141 -6.33 -1.87 -7.62
C VAL A 141 -6.72 -0.50 -7.08
N ILE A 142 -7.35 -0.48 -5.92
CA ILE A 142 -7.75 0.76 -5.23
C ILE A 142 -6.61 1.19 -4.29
N CYS A 143 -6.12 2.42 -4.45
CA CYS A 143 -5.10 3.01 -3.58
C CYS A 143 -5.74 3.95 -2.58
N LEU A 144 -5.46 3.70 -1.30
CA LEU A 144 -5.90 4.49 -0.15
C LEU A 144 -4.76 4.60 0.86
N HIS A 145 -4.91 5.45 1.87
CA HIS A 145 -3.85 5.78 2.81
C HIS A 145 -4.29 5.53 4.26
N ASP A 146 -3.51 4.74 4.98
CA ASP A 146 -3.67 4.41 6.41
C ASP A 146 -2.81 5.28 7.33
N GLY A 147 -1.98 6.14 6.75
CA GLY A 147 -1.13 7.09 7.43
C GLY A 147 -0.93 8.34 6.60
N ARG A 148 -0.42 9.40 7.23
CA ARG A 148 -0.22 10.70 6.60
C ARG A 148 -1.55 11.36 6.17
N GLY A 149 -1.44 12.38 5.31
CA GLY A 149 -2.59 13.19 4.88
C GLY A 149 -2.96 14.28 5.88
N GLU A 150 -3.93 15.08 5.51
CA GLU A 150 -4.32 16.28 6.22
C GLU A 150 -5.52 16.03 7.15
N ASN A 151 -5.53 16.68 8.31
CA ASN A 151 -6.69 16.75 9.21
C ASN A 151 -7.37 15.38 9.46
N GLY A 152 -6.61 14.36 9.88
CA GLY A 152 -7.17 13.05 10.19
C GLY A 152 -7.67 12.27 8.96
N ALA A 153 -7.04 12.46 7.81
CA ALA A 153 -7.38 11.80 6.56
C ALA A 153 -7.60 10.28 6.68
N PRO A 154 -6.74 9.51 7.36
CA PRO A 154 -6.95 8.07 7.47
C PRO A 154 -8.26 7.69 8.18
N GLY A 155 -8.72 8.49 9.13
CA GLY A 155 -10.03 8.30 9.75
C GLY A 155 -11.18 8.44 8.76
N ARG A 156 -11.12 9.46 7.88
CA ARG A 156 -12.11 9.63 6.79
C ARG A 156 -12.06 8.48 5.78
N THR A 157 -10.87 7.98 5.50
CA THR A 157 -10.68 6.81 4.63
C THR A 157 -11.37 5.58 5.21
N ILE A 158 -11.20 5.32 6.51
CA ILE A 158 -11.87 4.20 7.19
C ILE A 158 -13.39 4.34 7.13
N GLU A 159 -13.93 5.53 7.41
CA GLU A 159 -15.39 5.77 7.32
C GLU A 159 -15.91 5.63 5.89
N ALA A 160 -15.12 6.03 4.89
CA ALA A 160 -15.48 5.80 3.48
C ALA A 160 -15.49 4.31 3.12
N LEU A 161 -14.53 3.52 3.62
CA LEU A 161 -14.47 2.07 3.39
C LEU A 161 -15.66 1.34 4.03
N LYS A 162 -16.09 1.74 5.22
CA LYS A 162 -17.31 1.21 5.88
C LYS A 162 -18.56 1.37 5.00
N LYS A 163 -18.60 2.41 4.16
CA LYS A 163 -19.69 2.64 3.20
C LYS A 163 -19.46 1.93 1.87
N ALA A 164 -18.26 2.02 1.32
CA ALA A 164 -17.95 1.53 -0.01
C ALA A 164 -17.93 -0.01 -0.09
N ILE A 165 -17.37 -0.70 0.91
CA ILE A 165 -17.21 -2.15 0.88
C ILE A 165 -18.54 -2.88 0.79
N PRO A 166 -19.58 -2.59 1.61
CA PRO A 166 -20.88 -3.23 1.46
C PRO A 166 -21.53 -2.97 0.10
N LEU A 167 -21.40 -1.76 -0.44
CA LEU A 167 -21.95 -1.40 -1.75
C LEU A 167 -21.23 -2.14 -2.89
N LEU A 168 -19.91 -2.30 -2.82
CA LEU A 168 -19.16 -3.08 -3.79
C LEU A 168 -19.53 -4.56 -3.73
N LYS A 169 -19.66 -5.14 -2.53
CA LYS A 169 -20.14 -6.51 -2.35
C LYS A 169 -21.53 -6.70 -2.95
N ALA A 170 -22.46 -5.75 -2.72
CA ALA A 170 -23.81 -5.78 -3.30
C ALA A 170 -23.83 -5.67 -4.83
N GLN A 171 -22.81 -5.05 -5.44
CA GLN A 171 -22.61 -4.99 -6.89
C GLN A 171 -21.92 -6.25 -7.46
N GLY A 172 -21.62 -7.24 -6.61
CA GLY A 172 -20.99 -8.49 -7.04
C GLY A 172 -19.43 -8.46 -7.08
N TYR A 173 -18.81 -7.39 -6.57
CA TYR A 173 -17.35 -7.38 -6.46
C TYR A 173 -16.86 -8.27 -5.33
N GLU A 174 -15.79 -9.02 -5.62
CA GLU A 174 -14.99 -9.75 -4.65
C GLU A 174 -13.64 -9.06 -4.47
N PHE A 175 -13.16 -9.04 -3.22
CA PHE A 175 -11.85 -8.50 -2.89
C PHE A 175 -10.81 -9.61 -2.96
N ARG A 176 -9.72 -9.38 -3.67
CA ARG A 176 -8.67 -10.36 -3.94
C ARG A 176 -7.29 -9.84 -3.50
N ARG A 177 -6.38 -10.76 -3.31
CA ARG A 177 -4.98 -10.44 -3.01
C ARG A 177 -4.28 -9.92 -4.27
N ILE A 178 -3.28 -9.03 -4.10
CA ILE A 178 -2.54 -8.49 -5.26
C ILE A 178 -1.76 -9.59 -6.01
N GLU A 179 -1.39 -10.67 -5.36
CA GLU A 179 -0.76 -11.83 -5.98
C GLU A 179 -1.63 -12.45 -7.08
N GLU A 180 -2.93 -12.42 -6.91
CA GLU A 180 -3.87 -12.96 -7.91
C GLU A 180 -3.90 -12.13 -9.21
N LYS A 181 -3.57 -10.83 -9.11
CA LYS A 181 -3.43 -9.95 -10.30
C LYS A 181 -2.05 -10.01 -10.93
N TYR A 182 -0.99 -10.02 -10.12
CA TYR A 182 0.38 -9.84 -10.59
C TYR A 182 1.20 -11.15 -10.64
N GLY A 183 0.59 -12.28 -10.24
CA GLY A 183 1.27 -13.57 -10.09
C GLY A 183 2.12 -13.64 -8.82
N THR A 184 2.53 -14.84 -8.47
CA THR A 184 3.55 -15.05 -7.44
C THR A 184 4.91 -14.73 -8.05
N ALA A 185 5.69 -13.85 -7.42
CA ALA A 185 7.03 -13.52 -7.88
C ALA A 185 7.89 -14.80 -7.98
N GLY A 186 8.24 -15.22 -9.17
CA GLY A 186 9.10 -16.38 -9.42
C GLY A 186 8.81 -17.19 -10.68
N GLU A 187 7.65 -17.02 -11.29
CA GLU A 187 7.25 -17.82 -12.47
C GLU A 187 7.13 -17.00 -13.77
N SER A 188 8.00 -16.03 -13.99
CA SER A 188 8.25 -15.59 -15.36
C SER A 188 9.29 -16.55 -15.94
N GLU A 189 8.84 -17.62 -16.55
CA GLU A 189 9.63 -18.33 -17.55
C GLU A 189 10.09 -17.29 -18.57
N ILE A 190 11.40 -17.14 -18.64
CA ILE A 190 12.05 -16.41 -19.72
C ILE A 190 12.20 -17.43 -20.81
N ASP A 191 11.25 -17.47 -21.74
CA ASP A 191 11.47 -17.99 -23.09
C ASP A 191 12.24 -16.96 -23.94
#